data_6999a6d4bdffb19008dcc9857d8ec2c8
#
_entry.id   6999a6d4bdffb19008dcc9857d8ec2c8
#
_cell.length_a   1.000
_cell.length_b   1.000
_cell.length_c   1.000
_cell.angle_alpha   90.00
_cell.angle_beta   90.00
_cell.angle_gamma   90.00
#
_symmetry.space_group_name_H-M   'P 1'
#
loop_
_entity.id
_entity.type
_entity.pdbx_description
1 polymer ?
#
loop_
_entity_poly.entity_id
_entity_poly.type
_entity_poly.pdbx_seq_one_letter_code
_entity_poly.pdbx_strand_id
1 'polypeptide(L)'
;MKIKRKIGILLYKTIAVHLPRSDGKITFGSKALRAFCARLILDKCGKNVNIEHGAEFAYDTEIGDNSGIGINAILSSGVKIGNDVMMGPYCMMFTSNHAIGDLTKPMWKQGHEERRPIVIGNDIWIGARVTILPGVHVGDGSVIGAGAVVTKDVEPYSIVAGNPAKKIGTRLTEKKE
;
A
#
# COMPACT_ATOMS: atom_id res chain seq x y z
N MET A 1 -13.44 -19.47 -2.82
CA MET A 1 -13.39 -18.22 -1.99
C MET A 1 -14.41 -18.33 -0.89
N LYS A 2 -14.03 -18.09 0.39
CA LYS A 2 -14.91 -18.22 1.58
C LYS A 2 -16.12 -17.27 1.45
N ILE A 3 -17.31 -17.68 1.89
CA ILE A 3 -18.56 -16.89 1.80
C ILE A 3 -18.39 -15.50 2.43
N LYS A 4 -17.76 -15.42 3.63
CA LYS A 4 -17.50 -14.15 4.32
C LYS A 4 -16.76 -13.13 3.44
N ARG A 5 -15.78 -13.60 2.64
CA ARG A 5 -15.00 -12.75 1.74
C ARG A 5 -15.86 -12.19 0.61
N LYS A 6 -16.74 -13.01 0.02
CA LYS A 6 -17.67 -12.54 -1.02
C LYS A 6 -18.58 -11.42 -0.51
N ILE A 7 -19.12 -11.60 0.71
CA ILE A 7 -19.96 -10.57 1.37
C ILE A 7 -19.14 -9.31 1.62
N GLY A 8 -17.92 -9.43 2.16
CA GLY A 8 -17.04 -8.30 2.40
C GLY A 8 -16.72 -7.51 1.13
N ILE A 9 -16.38 -8.20 0.04
CA ILE A 9 -16.11 -7.57 -1.26
C ILE A 9 -17.34 -6.87 -1.80
N LEU A 10 -18.51 -7.50 -1.76
CA LEU A 10 -19.76 -6.89 -2.24
C LEU A 10 -20.04 -5.60 -1.45
N LEU A 11 -20.06 -5.68 -0.12
CA LEU A 11 -20.34 -4.53 0.74
C LEU A 11 -19.29 -3.41 0.56
N TYR A 12 -18.02 -3.78 0.40
CA TYR A 12 -16.95 -2.82 0.18
C TYR A 12 -17.14 -2.08 -1.14
N LYS A 13 -17.30 -2.81 -2.26
CA LYS A 13 -17.36 -2.22 -3.60
C LYS A 13 -18.65 -1.44 -3.87
N THR A 14 -19.78 -1.82 -3.27
CA THR A 14 -21.08 -1.16 -3.52
C THR A 14 -21.34 0.01 -2.58
N ILE A 15 -20.81 -0.01 -1.36
CA ILE A 15 -21.14 1.00 -0.32
C ILE A 15 -19.87 1.60 0.29
N ALA A 16 -19.05 0.79 0.95
CA ALA A 16 -18.05 1.31 1.88
C ALA A 16 -16.96 2.16 1.20
N VAL A 17 -16.51 1.79 0.00
CA VAL A 17 -15.50 2.51 -0.77
C VAL A 17 -15.95 3.92 -1.18
N HIS A 18 -17.26 4.13 -1.34
CA HIS A 18 -17.85 5.40 -1.78
C HIS A 18 -18.17 6.35 -0.62
N LEU A 19 -18.15 5.87 0.63
CA LEU A 19 -18.42 6.71 1.80
C LEU A 19 -17.36 7.80 1.96
N PRO A 20 -17.70 8.95 2.61
CA PRO A 20 -16.77 10.04 2.84
C PRO A 20 -15.45 9.60 3.47
N ARG A 21 -14.42 10.45 3.34
CA ARG A 21 -13.12 10.29 4.01
C ARG A 21 -13.29 10.13 5.52
N SER A 22 -12.37 9.38 6.15
CA SER A 22 -12.44 9.10 7.59
C SER A 22 -12.13 10.32 8.46
N ASP A 23 -11.43 11.34 7.91
CA ASP A 23 -11.06 12.59 8.57
C ASP A 23 -12.03 13.76 8.27
N GLY A 24 -13.11 13.50 7.55
CA GLY A 24 -14.11 14.51 7.20
C GLY A 24 -15.00 14.92 8.40
N LYS A 25 -15.66 16.09 8.30
CA LYS A 25 -16.63 16.56 9.32
C LYS A 25 -17.84 15.62 9.44
N ILE A 26 -18.26 15.00 8.34
CA ILE A 26 -19.37 14.05 8.28
C ILE A 26 -18.82 12.75 7.70
N THR A 27 -18.73 11.69 8.52
CA THR A 27 -18.08 10.43 8.12
C THR A 27 -19.07 9.27 7.95
N PHE A 28 -20.29 9.36 8.49
CA PHE A 28 -21.28 8.26 8.50
C PHE A 28 -20.70 6.91 8.95
N GLY A 29 -19.72 6.91 9.85
CA GLY A 29 -19.05 5.69 10.31
C GLY A 29 -18.16 5.02 9.24
N SER A 30 -17.77 5.76 8.21
CA SER A 30 -17.02 5.26 7.04
C SER A 30 -15.76 4.47 7.42
N LYS A 31 -14.95 4.96 8.38
CA LYS A 31 -13.76 4.26 8.88
C LYS A 31 -14.12 2.87 9.44
N ALA A 32 -15.14 2.82 10.29
CA ALA A 32 -15.55 1.56 10.93
C ALA A 32 -16.07 0.54 9.91
N LEU A 33 -16.90 0.99 8.95
CA LEU A 33 -17.45 0.11 7.92
C LEU A 33 -16.35 -0.40 6.97
N ARG A 34 -15.43 0.46 6.51
CA ARG A 34 -14.32 0.03 5.65
C ARG A 34 -13.38 -0.94 6.38
N ALA A 35 -13.07 -0.68 7.65
CA ALA A 35 -12.26 -1.59 8.47
C ALA A 35 -12.98 -2.95 8.70
N PHE A 36 -14.29 -2.94 8.89
CA PHE A 36 -15.09 -4.16 8.98
C PHE A 36 -15.02 -4.96 7.68
N CYS A 37 -15.24 -4.31 6.53
CA CYS A 37 -15.12 -4.97 5.23
C CYS A 37 -13.71 -5.55 5.02
N ALA A 38 -12.66 -4.80 5.35
CA ALA A 38 -11.28 -5.28 5.25
C ALA A 38 -11.04 -6.57 6.04
N ARG A 39 -11.56 -6.67 7.28
CA ARG A 39 -11.47 -7.91 8.10
C ARG A 39 -12.20 -9.11 7.47
N LEU A 40 -13.24 -8.87 6.68
CA LEU A 40 -13.92 -9.94 5.94
C LEU A 40 -13.17 -10.35 4.68
N ILE A 41 -12.48 -9.42 4.03
CA ILE A 41 -11.80 -9.59 2.75
C ILE A 41 -10.41 -10.19 2.92
N LEU A 42 -9.58 -9.58 3.78
CA LEU A 42 -8.17 -9.89 3.94
C LEU A 42 -7.96 -11.18 4.74
N ASP A 43 -6.88 -11.90 4.43
CA ASP A 43 -6.44 -13.04 5.24
C ASP A 43 -5.79 -12.57 6.55
N LYS A 44 -5.10 -11.41 6.53
CA LYS A 44 -4.48 -10.81 7.70
C LYS A 44 -4.80 -9.32 7.77
N CYS A 45 -5.53 -8.93 8.80
CA CYS A 45 -5.95 -7.55 9.06
C CYS A 45 -5.82 -7.26 10.54
N GLY A 46 -4.93 -6.33 10.87
CA GLY A 46 -4.63 -5.91 12.23
C GLY A 46 -5.75 -5.13 12.92
N LYS A 47 -5.44 -4.65 14.12
CA LYS A 47 -6.33 -3.78 14.90
C LYS A 47 -6.19 -2.33 14.45
N ASN A 48 -7.23 -1.52 14.66
CA ASN A 48 -7.25 -0.08 14.37
C ASN A 48 -6.80 0.29 12.94
N VAL A 49 -7.13 -0.56 11.95
CA VAL A 49 -6.80 -0.32 10.55
C VAL A 49 -7.69 0.78 9.98
N ASN A 50 -7.11 1.68 9.19
CA ASN A 50 -7.84 2.72 8.47
C ASN A 50 -7.76 2.50 6.95
N ILE A 51 -8.84 2.07 6.33
CA ILE A 51 -8.97 2.03 4.88
C ILE A 51 -9.69 3.28 4.42
N GLU A 52 -9.06 4.08 3.56
CA GLU A 52 -9.62 5.35 3.13
C GLU A 52 -10.55 5.24 1.90
N HIS A 53 -11.25 6.33 1.61
CA HIS A 53 -12.14 6.48 0.46
C HIS A 53 -11.42 6.10 -0.85
N GLY A 54 -12.08 5.32 -1.69
CA GLY A 54 -11.58 4.94 -3.02
C GLY A 54 -10.37 4.00 -3.02
N ALA A 55 -9.92 3.48 -1.86
CA ALA A 55 -8.79 2.57 -1.81
C ALA A 55 -9.11 1.23 -2.49
N GLU A 56 -8.20 0.74 -3.33
CA GLU A 56 -8.27 -0.56 -3.98
C GLU A 56 -7.16 -1.47 -3.45
N PHE A 57 -7.50 -2.71 -3.09
CA PHE A 57 -6.54 -3.68 -2.58
C PHE A 57 -6.97 -5.11 -2.90
N ALA A 58 -6.00 -5.98 -3.09
CA ALA A 58 -6.24 -7.40 -3.31
C ALA A 58 -6.56 -8.12 -1.98
N TYR A 59 -7.23 -9.25 -2.05
CA TYR A 59 -7.66 -10.02 -0.87
C TYR A 59 -6.49 -10.63 -0.09
N ASP A 60 -5.36 -10.84 -0.72
CA ASP A 60 -4.12 -11.35 -0.14
C ASP A 60 -3.17 -10.25 0.37
N THR A 61 -3.62 -9.00 0.36
CA THR A 61 -2.93 -7.92 1.07
C THR A 61 -2.92 -8.22 2.57
N GLU A 62 -1.75 -8.08 3.20
CA GLU A 62 -1.63 -8.14 4.65
C GLU A 62 -1.47 -6.71 5.19
N ILE A 63 -2.13 -6.41 6.31
CA ILE A 63 -2.00 -5.11 6.99
C ILE A 63 -1.92 -5.31 8.50
N GLY A 64 -0.91 -4.70 9.11
CA GLY A 64 -0.66 -4.73 10.55
C GLY A 64 -1.51 -3.76 11.35
N ASP A 65 -1.24 -3.70 12.64
CA ASP A 65 -1.95 -2.84 13.61
C ASP A 65 -1.68 -1.36 13.33
N ASN A 66 -2.66 -0.49 13.60
CA ASN A 66 -2.60 0.98 13.48
C ASN A 66 -2.19 1.48 12.09
N SER A 67 -2.29 0.65 11.05
CA SER A 67 -1.84 0.97 9.69
C SER A 67 -2.99 1.41 8.81
N GLY A 68 -2.68 2.20 7.77
CA GLY A 68 -3.66 2.73 6.85
C GLY A 68 -3.35 2.48 5.37
N ILE A 69 -4.41 2.35 4.57
CA ILE A 69 -4.36 2.45 3.10
C ILE A 69 -4.96 3.80 2.73
N GLY A 70 -4.16 4.64 2.07
CA GLY A 70 -4.50 6.03 1.77
C GLY A 70 -5.66 6.19 0.78
N ILE A 71 -6.17 7.41 0.66
CA ILE A 71 -7.25 7.77 -0.27
C ILE A 71 -6.84 7.42 -1.70
N ASN A 72 -7.71 6.73 -2.43
CA ASN A 72 -7.49 6.30 -3.81
C ASN A 72 -6.15 5.57 -4.03
N ALA A 73 -5.63 4.90 -3.01
CA ALA A 73 -4.45 4.05 -3.16
C ALA A 73 -4.80 2.76 -3.91
N ILE A 74 -3.86 2.24 -4.70
CA ILE A 74 -4.01 1.00 -5.47
C ILE A 74 -2.92 0.03 -5.06
N LEU A 75 -3.30 -1.08 -4.45
CA LEU A 75 -2.41 -2.14 -4.00
C LEU A 75 -2.67 -3.43 -4.77
N SER A 76 -1.69 -3.84 -5.58
CA SER A 76 -1.73 -5.13 -6.26
C SER A 76 -1.66 -6.30 -5.27
N SER A 77 -2.02 -7.49 -5.74
CA SER A 77 -1.90 -8.75 -4.97
C SER A 77 -0.45 -8.99 -4.52
N GLY A 78 -0.25 -9.47 -3.27
CA GLY A 78 1.08 -9.74 -2.71
C GLY A 78 1.74 -8.55 -1.99
N VAL A 79 1.00 -7.49 -1.68
CA VAL A 79 1.49 -6.38 -0.84
C VAL A 79 1.31 -6.73 0.65
N LYS A 80 2.38 -6.54 1.43
CA LYS A 80 2.39 -6.73 2.88
C LYS A 80 2.77 -5.42 3.57
N ILE A 81 1.94 -5.00 4.51
CA ILE A 81 2.10 -3.76 5.28
C ILE A 81 2.23 -4.13 6.77
N GLY A 82 3.29 -3.66 7.41
CA GLY A 82 3.54 -3.85 8.85
C GLY A 82 2.64 -2.99 9.73
N ASN A 83 3.08 -2.76 10.96
CA ASN A 83 2.37 -1.95 11.96
C ASN A 83 2.74 -0.47 11.84
N ASP A 84 1.84 0.41 12.31
CA ASP A 84 2.08 1.85 12.44
C ASP A 84 2.48 2.54 11.12
N VAL A 85 1.90 2.09 9.99
CA VAL A 85 2.18 2.64 8.66
C VAL A 85 1.17 3.72 8.29
N MET A 86 1.66 4.93 8.05
CA MET A 86 0.89 6.05 7.50
C MET A 86 1.08 6.12 6.00
N MET A 87 -0.01 6.05 5.22
CA MET A 87 0.01 6.14 3.76
C MET A 87 -0.78 7.36 3.28
N GLY A 88 -0.12 8.20 2.52
CA GLY A 88 -0.74 9.35 1.85
C GLY A 88 -1.68 8.94 0.71
N PRO A 89 -2.43 9.89 0.13
CA PRO A 89 -3.35 9.64 -0.95
C PRO A 89 -2.64 9.26 -2.27
N TYR A 90 -3.36 8.51 -3.11
CA TYR A 90 -2.95 8.14 -4.48
C TYR A 90 -1.64 7.33 -4.56
N CYS A 91 -1.30 6.59 -3.52
CA CYS A 91 -0.16 5.67 -3.57
C CYS A 91 -0.47 4.45 -4.43
N MET A 92 0.53 3.96 -5.17
CA MET A 92 0.41 2.79 -6.04
C MET A 92 1.50 1.79 -5.73
N MET A 93 1.14 0.51 -5.61
CA MET A 93 2.06 -0.59 -5.35
C MET A 93 1.81 -1.71 -6.36
N PHE A 94 2.76 -1.91 -7.27
CA PHE A 94 2.67 -2.92 -8.34
C PHE A 94 3.65 -4.04 -8.07
N THR A 95 3.18 -5.28 -8.03
CA THR A 95 3.98 -6.47 -7.70
C THR A 95 4.41 -7.27 -8.92
N SER A 96 3.97 -6.89 -10.12
CA SER A 96 4.42 -7.47 -11.39
C SER A 96 4.36 -6.44 -12.51
N ASN A 97 5.16 -6.66 -13.56
CA ASN A 97 5.16 -5.90 -14.80
C ASN A 97 4.67 -6.77 -15.96
N HIS A 98 4.40 -6.16 -17.11
CA HIS A 98 4.28 -6.91 -18.36
C HIS A 98 5.63 -7.47 -18.79
N ALA A 99 5.64 -8.68 -19.36
CA ALA A 99 6.82 -9.23 -20.00
C ALA A 99 7.10 -8.46 -21.31
N ILE A 100 8.36 -8.07 -21.52
CA ILE A 100 8.77 -7.22 -22.63
C ILE A 100 9.97 -7.78 -23.43
N GLY A 101 10.51 -8.96 -23.04
CA GLY A 101 11.77 -9.49 -23.58
C GLY A 101 11.67 -10.12 -24.96
N ASP A 102 10.50 -10.51 -25.43
CA ASP A 102 10.32 -11.14 -26.74
C ASP A 102 10.04 -10.09 -27.83
N LEU A 103 11.07 -9.78 -28.62
CA LEU A 103 10.98 -8.78 -29.67
C LEU A 103 10.19 -9.26 -30.91
N THR A 104 9.77 -10.52 -30.98
CA THR A 104 9.07 -11.09 -32.15
C THR A 104 7.56 -10.86 -32.06
N LYS A 105 7.03 -10.42 -30.93
CA LYS A 105 5.60 -10.17 -30.71
C LYS A 105 5.33 -8.93 -29.85
N PRO A 106 4.17 -8.29 -30.01
CA PRO A 106 3.76 -7.14 -29.21
C PRO A 106 3.73 -7.46 -27.71
N MET A 107 4.08 -6.50 -26.83
CA MET A 107 4.16 -6.67 -25.37
C MET A 107 2.86 -7.21 -24.75
N TRP A 108 1.70 -6.76 -25.20
CA TRP A 108 0.41 -7.22 -24.67
C TRP A 108 0.15 -8.73 -24.89
N LYS A 109 0.86 -9.37 -25.83
CA LYS A 109 0.79 -10.82 -26.10
C LYS A 109 1.81 -11.62 -25.26
N GLN A 110 2.70 -10.97 -24.53
CA GLN A 110 3.78 -11.65 -23.79
C GLN A 110 3.35 -12.03 -22.36
N GLY A 111 2.23 -11.48 -21.86
CA GLY A 111 1.75 -11.74 -20.51
C GLY A 111 2.47 -10.87 -19.48
N HIS A 112 2.70 -11.44 -18.30
CA HIS A 112 3.30 -10.74 -17.16
C HIS A 112 4.54 -11.47 -16.67
N GLU A 113 5.46 -10.72 -16.10
CA GLU A 113 6.58 -11.26 -15.33
C GLU A 113 6.07 -11.95 -14.05
N GLU A 114 6.92 -12.78 -13.45
CA GLU A 114 6.66 -13.37 -12.16
C GLU A 114 6.41 -12.27 -11.11
N ARG A 115 5.40 -12.50 -10.27
CA ARG A 115 5.06 -11.56 -9.20
C ARG A 115 6.15 -11.54 -8.13
N ARG A 116 6.61 -10.35 -7.77
CA ARG A 116 7.55 -10.09 -6.69
C ARG A 116 6.84 -9.29 -5.60
N PRO A 117 6.56 -9.88 -4.42
CA PRO A 117 5.86 -9.19 -3.34
C PRO A 117 6.55 -7.89 -2.91
N ILE A 118 5.75 -6.90 -2.52
CA ILE A 118 6.22 -5.68 -1.86
C ILE A 118 6.03 -5.85 -0.36
N VAL A 119 7.07 -5.54 0.42
CA VAL A 119 7.02 -5.62 1.88
C VAL A 119 7.31 -4.24 2.48
N ILE A 120 6.36 -3.71 3.21
CA ILE A 120 6.46 -2.47 3.96
C ILE A 120 6.61 -2.84 5.43
N GLY A 121 7.70 -2.43 6.07
CA GLY A 121 7.99 -2.68 7.48
C GLY A 121 7.09 -1.89 8.44
N ASN A 122 7.59 -1.59 9.61
CA ASN A 122 6.85 -0.93 10.69
C ASN A 122 7.26 0.55 10.83
N ASP A 123 6.38 1.39 11.41
CA ASP A 123 6.64 2.81 11.68
C ASP A 123 7.09 3.57 10.40
N ILE A 124 6.33 3.45 9.32
CA ILE A 124 6.69 4.03 8.03
C ILE A 124 5.72 5.15 7.66
N TRP A 125 6.29 6.24 7.15
CA TRP A 125 5.50 7.29 6.52
C TRP A 125 5.70 7.27 5.00
N ILE A 126 4.63 7.00 4.26
CA ILE A 126 4.57 7.05 2.80
C ILE A 126 3.83 8.32 2.40
N GLY A 127 4.53 9.24 1.75
CA GLY A 127 3.96 10.49 1.23
C GLY A 127 2.91 10.26 0.14
N ALA A 128 2.21 11.32 -0.25
CA ALA A 128 1.21 11.25 -1.31
C ALA A 128 1.82 10.89 -2.68
N ARG A 129 1.06 10.16 -3.52
CA ARG A 129 1.44 9.82 -4.92
C ARG A 129 2.76 9.05 -5.03
N VAL A 130 3.12 8.28 -4.02
CA VAL A 130 4.27 7.38 -4.08
C VAL A 130 3.92 6.15 -4.93
N THR A 131 4.86 5.76 -5.80
CA THR A 131 4.79 4.50 -6.54
C THR A 131 5.88 3.56 -6.07
N ILE A 132 5.54 2.31 -5.71
CA ILE A 132 6.50 1.28 -5.30
C ILE A 132 6.46 0.15 -6.31
N LEU A 133 7.65 -0.23 -6.82
CA LEU A 133 7.80 -1.21 -7.89
C LEU A 133 7.96 -2.64 -7.34
N PRO A 134 7.80 -3.67 -8.21
CA PRO A 134 7.79 -5.07 -7.81
C PRO A 134 9.05 -5.52 -7.06
N GLY A 135 8.85 -6.21 -5.93
CA GLY A 135 9.90 -6.82 -5.13
C GLY A 135 10.60 -5.89 -4.13
N VAL A 136 10.17 -4.63 -4.02
CA VAL A 136 10.77 -3.66 -3.10
C VAL A 136 10.43 -3.99 -1.65
N HIS A 137 11.44 -3.92 -0.77
CA HIS A 137 11.32 -3.96 0.67
C HIS A 137 11.62 -2.57 1.26
N VAL A 138 10.71 -2.06 2.07
CA VAL A 138 10.90 -0.80 2.82
C VAL A 138 11.16 -1.14 4.27
N GLY A 139 12.37 -0.83 4.74
CA GLY A 139 12.81 -1.09 6.12
C GLY A 139 12.10 -0.21 7.14
N ASP A 140 12.03 -0.71 8.39
CA ASP A 140 11.37 -0.07 9.52
C ASP A 140 11.81 1.38 9.74
N GLY A 141 10.91 2.21 10.20
CA GLY A 141 11.20 3.60 10.55
C GLY A 141 11.48 4.52 9.36
N SER A 142 11.26 4.08 8.12
CA SER A 142 11.60 4.86 6.93
C SER A 142 10.54 5.90 6.56
N VAL A 143 10.96 6.92 5.83
CA VAL A 143 10.09 7.95 5.26
C VAL A 143 10.26 7.99 3.74
N ILE A 144 9.15 7.92 3.01
CA ILE A 144 9.13 8.04 1.55
C ILE A 144 8.45 9.36 1.19
N GLY A 145 9.22 10.28 0.60
CA GLY A 145 8.76 11.59 0.18
C GLY A 145 7.66 11.52 -0.89
N ALA A 146 6.76 12.49 -0.88
CA ALA A 146 5.64 12.56 -1.84
C ALA A 146 6.14 12.55 -3.30
N GLY A 147 5.41 11.85 -4.18
CA GLY A 147 5.74 11.71 -5.60
C GLY A 147 6.94 10.82 -5.91
N ALA A 148 7.53 10.14 -4.92
CA ALA A 148 8.66 9.25 -5.15
C ALA A 148 8.28 7.99 -5.93
N VAL A 149 9.20 7.51 -6.78
CA VAL A 149 9.12 6.21 -7.45
C VAL A 149 10.20 5.31 -6.87
N VAL A 150 9.80 4.39 -5.98
CA VAL A 150 10.71 3.49 -5.27
C VAL A 150 10.98 2.26 -6.12
N THR A 151 12.20 2.14 -6.62
CA THR A 151 12.64 1.11 -7.56
C THR A 151 13.59 0.08 -6.94
N LYS A 152 14.06 0.33 -5.73
CA LYS A 152 15.00 -0.50 -4.96
C LYS A 152 14.62 -0.51 -3.50
N ASP A 153 15.15 -1.48 -2.77
CA ASP A 153 14.95 -1.58 -1.33
C ASP A 153 15.38 -0.30 -0.60
N VAL A 154 14.66 0.01 0.48
CA VAL A 154 14.90 1.15 1.35
C VAL A 154 15.41 0.64 2.69
N GLU A 155 16.62 1.05 3.06
CA GLU A 155 17.21 0.70 4.35
C GLU A 155 16.38 1.26 5.52
N PRO A 156 16.35 0.57 6.67
CA PRO A 156 15.68 1.10 7.86
C PRO A 156 16.09 2.53 8.20
N TYR A 157 15.16 3.31 8.72
CA TYR A 157 15.33 4.70 9.15
C TYR A 157 15.77 5.67 8.05
N SER A 158 15.74 5.26 6.78
CA SER A 158 16.10 6.14 5.67
C SER A 158 14.97 7.09 5.31
N ILE A 159 15.34 8.29 4.86
CA ILE A 159 14.44 9.25 4.20
C ILE A 159 14.79 9.22 2.71
N VAL A 160 13.84 8.80 1.87
CA VAL A 160 14.03 8.69 0.43
C VAL A 160 13.03 9.57 -0.32
N ALA A 161 13.43 10.13 -1.47
CA ALA A 161 12.55 10.93 -2.33
C ALA A 161 13.02 10.93 -3.79
N GLY A 162 12.15 11.39 -4.69
CA GLY A 162 12.44 11.59 -6.11
C GLY A 162 12.03 10.43 -7.02
N ASN A 163 12.31 10.56 -8.31
CA ASN A 163 12.05 9.56 -9.36
C ASN A 163 13.32 9.38 -10.24
N PRO A 164 14.04 8.25 -10.13
CA PRO A 164 13.87 7.20 -9.13
C PRO A 164 14.21 7.69 -7.71
N ALA A 165 13.60 7.09 -6.69
CA ALA A 165 13.82 7.46 -5.30
C ALA A 165 15.27 7.22 -4.88
N LYS A 166 15.86 8.21 -4.20
CA LYS A 166 17.21 8.15 -3.63
C LYS A 166 17.17 8.54 -2.17
N LYS A 167 18.10 8.03 -1.38
CA LYS A 167 18.29 8.42 0.02
C LYS A 167 18.74 9.88 0.07
N ILE A 168 17.97 10.71 0.76
CA ILE A 168 18.21 12.13 0.98
C ILE A 168 18.51 12.48 2.44
N GLY A 169 18.33 11.49 3.35
CA GLY A 169 18.55 11.67 4.78
C GLY A 169 18.30 10.40 5.56
N THR A 170 18.35 10.53 6.88
CA THR A 170 18.03 9.48 7.85
C THR A 170 17.29 10.06 9.04
N ARG A 171 16.46 9.21 9.70
CA ARG A 171 15.84 9.53 10.99
C ARG A 171 16.78 9.26 12.17
N LEU A 172 17.88 8.56 11.94
CA LEU A 172 18.89 8.36 12.99
C LEU A 172 19.57 9.70 13.27
N THR A 173 19.43 10.20 14.49
CA THR A 173 20.22 11.33 14.97
C THR A 173 21.61 10.84 15.32
N GLU A 174 22.65 11.43 14.73
CA GLU A 174 23.99 11.28 15.28
C GLU A 174 23.93 11.77 16.72
N LYS A 175 24.28 10.90 17.68
CA LYS A 175 24.55 11.36 19.05
C LYS A 175 25.72 12.33 18.93
N LYS A 176 25.45 13.64 19.11
CA LYS A 176 26.53 14.58 19.41
C LYS A 176 27.07 14.17 20.76
N GLU A 177 28.27 13.55 20.77
CA GLU A 177 29.09 13.39 21.96
C GLU A 177 29.50 14.77 22.51
#